data_ec414e8992fdb5c242f673ad59fc9478
#
_entry.id   ec414e8992fdb5c242f673ad59fc9478
#
_cell.length_a   1.000
_cell.length_b   1.000
_cell.length_c   1.000
_cell.angle_alpha   90.00
_cell.angle_beta   90.00
_cell.angle_gamma   90.00
#
_symmetry.space_group_name_H-M   'P 1'
#
loop_
_entity.id
_entity.type
_entity.pdbx_description
1 polymer ?
#
loop_
_entity_poly.entity_id
_entity_poly.type
_entity_poly.pdbx_seq_one_letter_code
_entity_poly.pdbx_strand_id
1 'polypeptide(L)'
;TVELVRSFGVEVSSSADLIQSTIALWSSAAVRLHVEASCTVDRIKDEAFARIRTAHASSHTITEFDVQSFIMEQFAANGLETPDPPIVAVNAHSGDPHFEVSRTNPAPIKPGDWVLIDLWARKPGDENIYRDVTWTGFCGKTVPARHREVFDAVVRGRDASLALAQSRWKERREVRGHELDTAAREVIVAAGLGQFVRHRTGHSLSQGPMVHGNGMNLDSLETMDTRLMLPGIGFTIEPGAYLPEFGVRSEINVYVDAEKGPIVTSGIQREPILIA
;
A
#
# COMPACT_ATOMS: atom_id res chain seq x y z
N THR A 1 -19.00 4.36 -27.28
CA THR A 1 -20.12 3.40 -27.12
C THR A 1 -21.23 3.98 -26.25
N VAL A 2 -20.95 4.56 -25.08
CA VAL A 2 -21.97 5.16 -24.16
C VAL A 2 -22.77 6.24 -24.87
N GLU A 3 -22.12 7.19 -25.56
CA GLU A 3 -22.78 8.26 -26.31
C GLU A 3 -23.72 7.72 -27.40
N LEU A 4 -23.31 6.65 -28.09
CA LEU A 4 -24.17 5.99 -29.07
C LEU A 4 -25.43 5.40 -28.45
N VAL A 5 -25.32 4.75 -27.29
CA VAL A 5 -26.49 4.19 -26.60
C VAL A 5 -27.42 5.31 -26.11
N ARG A 6 -26.85 6.39 -25.56
CA ARG A 6 -27.63 7.59 -25.17
C ARG A 6 -28.35 8.24 -26.34
N SER A 7 -27.76 8.23 -27.54
CA SER A 7 -28.39 8.79 -28.74
C SER A 7 -29.70 8.06 -29.15
N PHE A 8 -29.91 6.84 -28.66
CA PHE A 8 -31.16 6.10 -28.85
C PHE A 8 -32.25 6.42 -27.76
N GLY A 9 -32.00 7.43 -26.93
CA GLY A 9 -32.92 7.82 -25.85
C GLY A 9 -32.87 6.90 -24.64
N VAL A 10 -31.84 6.05 -24.51
CA VAL A 10 -31.68 5.14 -23.37
C VAL A 10 -30.87 5.84 -22.29
N GLU A 11 -31.37 5.79 -21.04
CA GLU A 11 -30.59 6.21 -19.90
C GLU A 11 -29.45 5.22 -19.63
N VAL A 12 -28.22 5.72 -19.52
CA VAL A 12 -27.04 4.91 -19.23
C VAL A 12 -26.47 5.34 -17.89
N SER A 13 -26.56 4.44 -16.91
CA SER A 13 -26.00 4.60 -15.57
C SER A 13 -24.78 3.72 -15.37
N SER A 14 -23.86 4.13 -14.49
CA SER A 14 -22.72 3.30 -14.10
C SER A 14 -23.20 2.11 -13.25
N SER A 15 -22.67 0.91 -13.56
CA SER A 15 -22.86 -0.28 -12.72
C SER A 15 -21.75 -0.45 -11.66
N ALA A 16 -20.84 0.50 -11.52
CA ALA A 16 -19.64 0.35 -10.71
C ALA A 16 -19.95 0.06 -9.24
N ASP A 17 -20.88 0.79 -8.62
CA ASP A 17 -21.29 0.55 -7.24
C ASP A 17 -22.10 -0.75 -7.07
N LEU A 18 -22.90 -1.13 -8.07
CA LEU A 18 -23.60 -2.42 -8.08
C LEU A 18 -22.59 -3.58 -8.13
N ILE A 19 -21.60 -3.48 -9.00
CA ILE A 19 -20.57 -4.52 -9.13
C ILE A 19 -19.78 -4.62 -7.81
N GLN A 20 -19.27 -3.53 -7.26
CA GLN A 20 -18.50 -3.59 -6.01
C GLN A 20 -19.32 -4.12 -4.83
N SER A 21 -20.64 -3.83 -4.77
CA SER A 21 -21.53 -4.35 -3.72
C SER A 21 -21.78 -5.86 -3.81
N THR A 22 -21.34 -6.51 -4.89
CA THR A 22 -21.48 -7.96 -5.08
C THR A 22 -20.14 -8.71 -4.99
N ILE A 23 -19.08 -8.17 -5.60
CA ILE A 23 -17.81 -8.89 -5.75
C ILE A 23 -16.66 -8.35 -4.90
N ALA A 24 -16.80 -7.15 -4.31
CA ALA A 24 -15.74 -6.56 -3.51
C ALA A 24 -15.99 -6.63 -2.00
N LEU A 25 -17.13 -7.17 -1.56
CA LEU A 25 -17.44 -7.31 -0.14
C LEU A 25 -16.68 -8.48 0.48
N TRP A 26 -16.04 -8.24 1.60
CA TRP A 26 -15.36 -9.28 2.36
C TRP A 26 -16.32 -10.11 3.17
N SER A 27 -16.23 -11.42 3.10
CA SER A 27 -16.93 -12.30 4.02
C SER A 27 -16.31 -12.22 5.42
N SER A 28 -17.06 -12.59 6.46
CA SER A 28 -16.52 -12.66 7.83
C SER A 28 -15.32 -13.61 7.95
N ALA A 29 -15.26 -14.66 7.12
CA ALA A 29 -14.11 -15.55 7.04
C ALA A 29 -12.90 -14.84 6.42
N ALA A 30 -13.10 -14.12 5.30
CA ALA A 30 -12.04 -13.35 4.64
C ALA A 30 -11.46 -12.28 5.57
N VAL A 31 -12.30 -11.56 6.33
CA VAL A 31 -11.82 -10.58 7.35
C VAL A 31 -10.89 -11.25 8.38
N ARG A 32 -11.29 -12.41 8.94
CA ARG A 32 -10.45 -13.12 9.92
C ARG A 32 -9.12 -13.57 9.32
N LEU A 33 -9.15 -14.19 8.15
CA LEU A 33 -7.93 -14.69 7.49
C LEU A 33 -7.01 -13.56 7.04
N HIS A 34 -7.57 -12.41 6.61
CA HIS A 34 -6.78 -11.20 6.33
C HIS A 34 -6.07 -10.67 7.58
N VAL A 35 -6.75 -10.62 8.73
CA VAL A 35 -6.13 -10.19 10.00
C VAL A 35 -5.03 -11.17 10.44
N GLU A 36 -5.25 -12.49 10.30
CA GLU A 36 -4.21 -13.50 10.59
C GLU A 36 -3.00 -13.35 9.66
N ALA A 37 -3.24 -13.17 8.34
CA ALA A 37 -2.18 -12.91 7.38
C ALA A 37 -1.44 -11.60 7.71
N SER A 38 -2.17 -10.55 8.12
CA SER A 38 -1.59 -9.26 8.52
C SER A 38 -0.57 -9.40 9.64
N CYS A 39 -0.87 -10.14 10.70
CA CYS A 39 0.07 -10.38 11.79
C CYS A 39 1.34 -11.08 11.31
N THR A 40 1.20 -12.05 10.39
CA THR A 40 2.32 -12.81 9.84
C THR A 40 3.18 -11.95 8.92
N VAL A 41 2.57 -11.21 8.01
CA VAL A 41 3.28 -10.31 7.07
C VAL A 41 3.99 -9.19 7.82
N ASP A 42 3.35 -8.59 8.84
CA ASP A 42 3.98 -7.55 9.67
C ASP A 42 5.23 -8.10 10.39
N ARG A 43 5.19 -9.33 10.92
CA ARG A 43 6.35 -9.98 11.52
C ARG A 43 7.46 -10.26 10.49
N ILE A 44 7.12 -10.77 9.32
CA ILE A 44 8.10 -11.05 8.24
C ILE A 44 8.76 -9.75 7.79
N LYS A 45 8.02 -8.66 7.66
CA LYS A 45 8.56 -7.32 7.38
C LYS A 45 9.59 -6.90 8.45
N ASP A 46 9.26 -7.06 9.74
CA ASP A 46 10.16 -6.71 10.84
C ASP A 46 11.43 -7.58 10.81
N GLU A 47 11.30 -8.87 10.54
CA GLU A 47 12.42 -9.81 10.36
C GLU A 47 13.29 -9.44 9.14
N ALA A 48 12.70 -8.95 8.04
CA ALA A 48 13.44 -8.49 6.87
C ALA A 48 14.35 -7.28 7.21
N PHE A 49 13.82 -6.27 7.90
CA PHE A 49 14.63 -5.15 8.39
C PHE A 49 15.67 -5.58 9.43
N ALA A 50 15.34 -6.50 10.32
CA ALA A 50 16.29 -7.06 11.29
C ALA A 50 17.43 -7.84 10.62
N ARG A 51 17.15 -8.54 9.51
CA ARG A 51 18.16 -9.25 8.72
C ARG A 51 19.20 -8.30 8.12
N ILE A 52 18.78 -7.15 7.60
CA ILE A 52 19.67 -6.10 7.11
C ILE A 52 20.58 -5.61 8.28
N ARG A 53 20.00 -5.32 9.44
CA ARG A 53 20.74 -4.90 10.63
C ARG A 53 21.78 -5.94 11.06
N THR A 54 21.41 -7.21 11.08
CA THR A 54 22.30 -8.31 11.45
C THR A 54 23.46 -8.45 10.47
N ALA A 55 23.21 -8.32 9.18
CA ALA A 55 24.24 -8.36 8.15
C ALA A 55 25.24 -7.21 8.34
N HIS A 56 24.78 -5.99 8.58
CA HIS A 56 25.66 -4.84 8.85
C HIS A 56 26.50 -5.05 10.11
N ALA A 57 25.91 -5.53 11.21
CA ALA A 57 26.62 -5.79 12.47
C ALA A 57 27.71 -6.85 12.33
N SER A 58 27.54 -7.80 11.43
CA SER A 58 28.53 -8.87 11.13
C SER A 58 29.42 -8.59 9.92
N SER A 59 29.35 -7.39 9.35
CA SER A 59 30.07 -6.97 8.15
C SER A 59 29.85 -7.88 6.93
N HIS A 60 28.68 -8.51 6.85
CA HIS A 60 28.27 -9.28 5.68
C HIS A 60 27.59 -8.37 4.66
N THR A 61 27.89 -8.59 3.40
CA THR A 61 27.16 -7.95 2.31
C THR A 61 25.76 -8.56 2.23
N ILE A 62 24.75 -7.70 2.17
CA ILE A 62 23.36 -8.08 1.92
C ILE A 62 22.83 -7.25 0.76
N THR A 63 22.02 -7.85 -0.10
CA THR A 63 21.46 -7.21 -1.30
C THR A 63 19.94 -7.15 -1.25
N GLU A 64 19.35 -6.36 -2.14
CA GLU A 64 17.89 -6.33 -2.37
C GLU A 64 17.35 -7.73 -2.63
N PHE A 65 18.05 -8.53 -3.44
CA PHE A 65 17.63 -9.90 -3.77
C PHE A 65 17.71 -10.86 -2.58
N ASP A 66 18.70 -10.72 -1.70
CA ASP A 66 18.80 -11.54 -0.48
C ASP A 66 17.63 -11.30 0.46
N VAL A 67 17.20 -10.03 0.59
CA VAL A 67 16.04 -9.66 1.42
C VAL A 67 14.73 -10.11 0.77
N GLN A 68 14.58 -9.92 -0.55
CA GLN A 68 13.42 -10.42 -1.29
C GLN A 68 13.28 -11.93 -1.16
N SER A 69 14.37 -12.67 -1.36
CA SER A 69 14.39 -14.13 -1.25
C SER A 69 14.00 -14.59 0.15
N PHE A 70 14.54 -13.93 1.18
CA PHE A 70 14.17 -14.20 2.57
C PHE A 70 12.64 -14.01 2.79
N ILE A 71 12.06 -12.93 2.32
CA ILE A 71 10.61 -12.69 2.47
C ILE A 71 9.82 -13.81 1.79
N MET A 72 10.19 -14.21 0.56
CA MET A 72 9.53 -15.29 -0.17
C MET A 72 9.64 -16.63 0.57
N GLU A 73 10.81 -16.95 1.13
CA GLU A 73 11.01 -18.14 1.96
C GLU A 73 10.11 -18.12 3.20
N GLN A 74 9.99 -16.95 3.85
CA GLN A 74 9.12 -16.79 5.01
C GLN A 74 7.63 -16.89 4.64
N PHE A 75 7.19 -16.37 3.50
CA PHE A 75 5.83 -16.56 3.03
C PHE A 75 5.51 -18.06 2.86
N ALA A 76 6.36 -18.78 2.15
CA ALA A 76 6.20 -20.22 1.95
C ALA A 76 6.20 -20.99 3.29
N ALA A 77 7.13 -20.70 4.19
CA ALA A 77 7.25 -21.36 5.50
C ALA A 77 6.03 -21.11 6.42
N ASN A 78 5.31 -20.01 6.22
CA ASN A 78 4.11 -19.65 7.01
C ASN A 78 2.79 -19.95 6.27
N GLY A 79 2.84 -20.67 5.14
CA GLY A 79 1.66 -21.04 4.37
C GLY A 79 0.91 -19.83 3.82
N LEU A 80 1.65 -18.83 3.36
CA LEU A 80 1.13 -17.68 2.63
C LEU A 80 1.47 -17.80 1.15
N GLU A 81 0.63 -17.21 0.30
CA GLU A 81 0.86 -17.12 -1.14
C GLU A 81 0.91 -15.65 -1.60
N THR A 82 1.68 -15.40 -2.66
CA THR A 82 1.76 -14.12 -3.37
C THR A 82 1.88 -14.39 -4.87
N PRO A 83 1.26 -13.58 -5.75
CA PRO A 83 1.39 -13.75 -7.21
C PRO A 83 2.77 -13.32 -7.72
N ASP A 84 3.38 -12.33 -7.07
CA ASP A 84 4.63 -11.71 -7.48
C ASP A 84 5.57 -11.53 -6.28
N PRO A 85 6.90 -11.53 -6.50
CA PRO A 85 7.86 -11.27 -5.45
C PRO A 85 7.71 -9.84 -4.88
N PRO A 86 7.99 -9.63 -3.56
CA PRO A 86 7.96 -8.32 -2.93
C PRO A 86 9.01 -7.36 -3.53
N ILE A 87 8.74 -6.07 -3.43
CA ILE A 87 9.71 -5.03 -3.79
C ILE A 87 10.65 -4.79 -2.60
N VAL A 88 11.95 -4.83 -2.86
CA VAL A 88 13.00 -4.38 -1.94
C VAL A 88 13.87 -3.40 -2.72
N ALA A 89 13.80 -2.13 -2.40
CA ALA A 89 14.40 -1.08 -3.20
C ALA A 89 15.27 -0.15 -2.36
N VAL A 90 16.49 0.09 -2.83
CA VAL A 90 17.51 0.90 -2.15
C VAL A 90 17.73 2.23 -2.87
N ASN A 91 17.69 3.34 -2.13
CA ASN A 91 17.99 4.68 -2.65
C ASN A 91 17.22 4.99 -3.95
N ALA A 92 17.92 5.26 -5.05
CA ALA A 92 17.30 5.60 -6.34
C ALA A 92 16.34 4.51 -6.87
N HIS A 93 16.56 3.24 -6.55
CA HIS A 93 15.64 2.17 -6.91
C HIS A 93 14.25 2.38 -6.26
N SER A 94 14.20 2.88 -5.04
CA SER A 94 12.93 3.22 -4.39
C SER A 94 12.22 4.43 -5.01
N GLY A 95 12.90 5.19 -5.88
CA GLY A 95 12.32 6.26 -6.70
C GLY A 95 11.46 5.77 -7.87
N ASP A 96 11.46 4.47 -8.14
CA ASP A 96 10.57 3.81 -9.11
C ASP A 96 9.49 3.03 -8.32
N PRO A 97 8.19 3.42 -8.40
CA PRO A 97 7.12 2.71 -7.70
C PRO A 97 6.92 1.26 -8.16
N HIS A 98 7.40 0.91 -9.35
CA HIS A 98 7.28 -0.42 -9.96
C HIS A 98 8.64 -1.13 -10.08
N PHE A 99 9.59 -0.79 -9.22
CA PHE A 99 10.93 -1.36 -9.26
C PHE A 99 10.89 -2.89 -9.13
N GLU A 100 11.60 -3.56 -10.03
CA GLU A 100 11.79 -5.01 -10.00
C GLU A 100 13.21 -5.36 -9.57
N VAL A 101 13.33 -6.21 -8.55
CA VAL A 101 14.62 -6.63 -8.01
C VAL A 101 15.38 -7.51 -9.02
N SER A 102 16.57 -7.09 -9.41
CA SER A 102 17.42 -7.86 -10.31
C SER A 102 18.05 -9.06 -9.59
N ARG A 103 17.86 -10.26 -10.15
CA ARG A 103 18.54 -11.46 -9.67
C ARG A 103 20.02 -11.54 -10.06
N THR A 104 20.36 -10.95 -11.21
CA THR A 104 21.73 -11.05 -11.78
C THR A 104 22.64 -9.91 -11.36
N ASN A 105 22.07 -8.78 -10.99
CA ASN A 105 22.80 -7.59 -10.55
C ASN A 105 22.03 -6.84 -9.46
N PRO A 106 21.81 -7.48 -8.28
CA PRO A 106 21.10 -6.84 -7.19
C PRO A 106 21.96 -5.76 -6.54
N ALA A 107 21.36 -4.64 -6.15
CA ALA A 107 22.08 -3.61 -5.42
C ALA A 107 22.40 -4.08 -3.99
N PRO A 108 23.61 -3.82 -3.47
CA PRO A 108 23.94 -4.03 -2.09
C PRO A 108 23.25 -2.96 -1.20
N ILE A 109 22.79 -3.39 -0.04
CA ILE A 109 22.25 -2.51 1.01
C ILE A 109 23.38 -2.17 1.99
N LYS A 110 23.75 -0.89 2.09
CA LYS A 110 24.90 -0.41 2.86
C LYS A 110 24.48 0.51 4.01
N PRO A 111 25.33 0.67 5.03
CA PRO A 111 25.16 1.76 5.99
C PRO A 111 25.04 3.13 5.28
N GLY A 112 24.05 3.91 5.66
CA GLY A 112 23.70 5.19 5.02
C GLY A 112 22.62 5.11 3.95
N ASP A 113 22.18 3.92 3.56
CA ASP A 113 21.16 3.75 2.53
C ASP A 113 19.73 3.91 3.09
N TRP A 114 18.84 4.38 2.22
CA TRP A 114 17.39 4.35 2.40
C TRP A 114 16.83 3.07 1.78
N VAL A 115 15.94 2.40 2.49
CA VAL A 115 15.35 1.12 2.06
C VAL A 115 13.83 1.23 2.06
N LEU A 116 13.19 0.82 0.98
CA LEU A 116 11.76 0.62 0.86
C LEU A 116 11.50 -0.87 0.69
N ILE A 117 10.60 -1.42 1.50
CA ILE A 117 10.11 -2.80 1.37
C ILE A 117 8.60 -2.73 1.20
N ASP A 118 8.12 -3.28 0.09
CA ASP A 118 6.72 -3.42 -0.25
C ASP A 118 6.40 -4.90 -0.45
N LEU A 119 5.45 -5.42 0.31
CA LEU A 119 5.20 -6.84 0.36
C LEU A 119 3.72 -7.16 0.57
N TRP A 120 3.23 -8.09 -0.21
CA TRP A 120 1.85 -8.54 -0.21
C TRP A 120 1.74 -10.06 -0.19
N ALA A 121 0.86 -10.58 0.64
CA ALA A 121 0.58 -12.00 0.72
C ALA A 121 -0.77 -12.27 1.38
N ARG A 122 -1.32 -13.47 1.16
CA ARG A 122 -2.57 -13.92 1.77
C ARG A 122 -2.50 -15.38 2.18
N LYS A 123 -3.48 -15.85 2.93
CA LYS A 123 -3.75 -17.29 3.05
C LYS A 123 -4.20 -17.83 1.69
N PRO A 124 -3.83 -19.09 1.33
CA PRO A 124 -4.19 -19.67 0.02
C PRO A 124 -5.70 -19.70 -0.22
N GLY A 125 -6.10 -19.35 -1.44
CA GLY A 125 -7.49 -19.39 -1.91
C GLY A 125 -7.98 -18.02 -2.40
N ASP A 126 -8.67 -18.02 -3.54
CA ASP A 126 -9.14 -16.78 -4.19
C ASP A 126 -10.24 -16.04 -3.41
N GLU A 127 -10.84 -16.69 -2.43
CA GLU A 127 -11.77 -16.07 -1.47
C GLU A 127 -11.08 -15.27 -0.37
N ASN A 128 -9.75 -15.38 -0.24
CA ASN A 128 -8.97 -14.70 0.77
C ASN A 128 -8.39 -13.38 0.25
N ILE A 129 -8.19 -12.44 1.17
CA ILE A 129 -7.79 -11.08 0.87
C ILE A 129 -6.31 -10.90 1.16
N TYR A 130 -5.60 -10.27 0.22
CA TYR A 130 -4.20 -9.91 0.40
C TYR A 130 -4.03 -8.91 1.55
N ARG A 131 -3.02 -9.14 2.34
CA ARG A 131 -2.37 -8.14 3.14
C ARG A 131 -1.33 -7.46 2.26
N ASP A 132 -1.34 -6.14 2.21
CA ASP A 132 -0.47 -5.34 1.35
C ASP A 132 0.11 -4.15 2.12
N VAL A 133 1.44 -4.05 2.21
CA VAL A 133 2.08 -2.97 2.97
C VAL A 133 3.43 -2.56 2.45
N THR A 134 3.64 -1.27 2.47
CA THR A 134 4.94 -0.65 2.24
C THR A 134 5.46 0.04 3.48
N TRP A 135 6.70 -0.28 3.85
CA TRP A 135 7.43 0.37 4.92
C TRP A 135 8.81 0.83 4.45
N THR A 136 9.32 1.90 5.08
CA THR A 136 10.62 2.45 4.76
C THR A 136 11.53 2.50 5.98
N GLY A 137 12.84 2.38 5.74
CA GLY A 137 13.87 2.45 6.77
C GLY A 137 15.13 3.14 6.30
N PHE A 138 15.98 3.49 7.24
CA PHE A 138 17.29 4.10 6.99
C PHE A 138 18.39 3.27 7.67
N CYS A 139 19.43 2.93 6.93
CA CYS A 139 20.57 2.16 7.42
C CYS A 139 21.52 3.06 8.23
N GLY A 140 21.08 3.47 9.40
CA GLY A 140 21.83 4.35 10.28
C GLY A 140 21.05 4.75 11.52
N LYS A 141 21.71 5.52 12.40
CA LYS A 141 21.16 5.95 13.69
C LYS A 141 20.25 7.18 13.59
N THR A 142 20.40 7.97 12.53
CA THR A 142 19.67 9.24 12.37
C THR A 142 19.26 9.40 10.90
N VAL A 143 17.99 9.56 10.65
CA VAL A 143 17.46 9.80 9.30
C VAL A 143 17.89 11.17 8.80
N PRO A 144 18.44 11.31 7.57
CA PRO A 144 18.78 12.61 7.00
C PRO A 144 17.55 13.52 6.89
N ALA A 145 17.75 14.82 7.07
CA ALA A 145 16.65 15.79 7.13
C ALA A 145 15.72 15.72 5.90
N ARG A 146 16.28 15.59 4.69
CA ARG A 146 15.50 15.50 3.47
C ARG A 146 14.63 14.26 3.40
N HIS A 147 15.14 13.10 3.83
CA HIS A 147 14.35 11.86 3.89
C HIS A 147 13.21 11.98 4.92
N ARG A 148 13.50 12.61 6.06
CA ARG A 148 12.51 12.90 7.10
C ARG A 148 11.38 13.80 6.58
N GLU A 149 11.71 14.90 5.90
CA GLU A 149 10.73 15.83 5.32
C GLU A 149 9.77 15.12 4.34
N VAL A 150 10.32 14.29 3.44
CA VAL A 150 9.52 13.55 2.45
C VAL A 150 8.66 12.50 3.14
N PHE A 151 9.24 11.73 4.07
CA PHE A 151 8.52 10.73 4.86
C PHE A 151 7.33 11.35 5.62
N ASP A 152 7.58 12.43 6.34
CA ASP A 152 6.54 13.11 7.12
C ASP A 152 5.42 13.66 6.24
N ALA A 153 5.72 14.13 5.02
CA ALA A 153 4.71 14.60 4.08
C ALA A 153 3.84 13.44 3.58
N VAL A 154 4.43 12.30 3.22
CA VAL A 154 3.73 11.10 2.77
C VAL A 154 2.85 10.53 3.88
N VAL A 155 3.37 10.41 5.10
CA VAL A 155 2.60 9.94 6.26
C VAL A 155 1.43 10.86 6.57
N ARG A 156 1.62 12.18 6.54
CA ARG A 156 0.50 13.13 6.71
C ARG A 156 -0.54 13.00 5.60
N GLY A 157 -0.13 12.75 4.35
CA GLY A 157 -1.05 12.47 3.24
C GLY A 157 -1.89 11.22 3.49
N ARG A 158 -1.25 10.12 3.87
CA ARG A 158 -1.91 8.86 4.26
C ARG A 158 -2.94 9.11 5.38
N ASP A 159 -2.52 9.78 6.43
CA ASP A 159 -3.36 10.05 7.60
C ASP A 159 -4.51 11.01 7.29
N ALA A 160 -4.35 11.96 6.35
CA ALA A 160 -5.41 12.85 5.89
C ALA A 160 -6.51 12.08 5.13
N SER A 161 -6.13 11.15 4.25
CA SER A 161 -7.08 10.26 3.56
C SER A 161 -7.88 9.41 4.55
N LEU A 162 -7.20 8.77 5.51
CA LEU A 162 -7.86 7.98 6.55
C LEU A 162 -8.80 8.84 7.41
N ALA A 163 -8.36 10.01 7.81
CA ALA A 163 -9.17 10.94 8.61
C ALA A 163 -10.44 11.39 7.88
N LEU A 164 -10.35 11.67 6.57
CA LEU A 164 -11.51 11.99 5.75
C LEU A 164 -12.49 10.82 5.69
N ALA A 165 -12.03 9.61 5.43
CA ALA A 165 -12.87 8.41 5.41
C ALA A 165 -13.62 8.24 6.74
N GLN A 166 -12.90 8.36 7.87
CA GLN A 166 -13.47 8.23 9.21
C GLN A 166 -14.45 9.35 9.58
N SER A 167 -14.18 10.60 9.20
CA SER A 167 -15.10 11.72 9.49
C SER A 167 -16.39 11.59 8.69
N ARG A 168 -16.31 11.28 7.38
CA ARG A 168 -17.47 11.05 6.53
C ARG A 168 -18.37 9.94 7.08
N TRP A 169 -17.75 8.84 7.53
CA TRP A 169 -18.50 7.76 8.15
C TRP A 169 -19.26 8.22 9.41
N LYS A 170 -18.59 8.91 10.33
CA LYS A 170 -19.19 9.43 11.57
C LYS A 170 -20.33 10.42 11.28
N GLU A 171 -20.17 11.24 10.26
CA GLU A 171 -21.15 12.22 9.82
C GLU A 171 -22.28 11.60 8.98
N ARG A 172 -22.22 10.29 8.68
CA ARG A 172 -23.15 9.57 7.79
C ARG A 172 -23.23 10.23 6.40
N ARG A 173 -22.09 10.69 5.89
CA ARG A 173 -21.95 11.31 4.58
C ARG A 173 -21.22 10.37 3.64
N GLU A 174 -21.67 10.34 2.41
CA GLU A 174 -20.96 9.60 1.36
C GLU A 174 -19.56 10.18 1.15
N VAL A 175 -18.63 9.28 0.77
CA VAL A 175 -17.30 9.63 0.25
C VAL A 175 -16.96 8.69 -0.89
N ARG A 176 -16.29 9.23 -1.90
CA ARG A 176 -15.89 8.50 -3.10
C ARG A 176 -14.39 8.34 -3.15
N GLY A 177 -13.92 7.35 -3.90
CA GLY A 177 -12.50 7.02 -3.96
C GLY A 177 -11.61 8.20 -4.35
N HIS A 178 -12.01 8.98 -5.36
CA HIS A 178 -11.26 10.17 -5.78
C HIS A 178 -11.15 11.26 -4.70
N GLU A 179 -12.12 11.38 -3.79
CA GLU A 179 -12.06 12.37 -2.70
C GLU A 179 -10.98 11.98 -1.68
N LEU A 180 -10.83 10.67 -1.40
CA LEU A 180 -9.81 10.13 -0.51
C LEU A 180 -8.40 10.30 -1.10
N ASP A 181 -8.24 10.06 -2.41
CA ASP A 181 -6.99 10.35 -3.11
C ASP A 181 -6.65 11.84 -3.08
N THR A 182 -7.61 12.70 -3.40
CA THR A 182 -7.42 14.15 -3.38
C THR A 182 -6.96 14.63 -2.01
N ALA A 183 -7.55 14.13 -0.93
CA ALA A 183 -7.16 14.51 0.43
C ALA A 183 -5.69 14.15 0.75
N ALA A 184 -5.21 12.99 0.31
CA ALA A 184 -3.81 12.62 0.47
C ALA A 184 -2.89 13.47 -0.39
N ARG A 185 -3.24 13.65 -1.67
CA ARG A 185 -2.42 14.40 -2.64
C ARG A 185 -2.26 15.86 -2.31
N GLU A 186 -3.32 16.53 -1.85
CA GLU A 186 -3.26 17.94 -1.47
C GLU A 186 -2.21 18.19 -0.39
N VAL A 187 -2.07 17.30 0.59
CA VAL A 187 -1.04 17.38 1.64
C VAL A 187 0.37 17.27 1.05
N ILE A 188 0.57 16.32 0.13
CA ILE A 188 1.87 16.10 -0.52
C ILE A 188 2.22 17.28 -1.44
N VAL A 189 1.24 17.80 -2.18
CA VAL A 189 1.40 19.00 -3.03
C VAL A 189 1.73 20.23 -2.19
N ALA A 190 1.03 20.44 -1.08
CA ALA A 190 1.32 21.56 -0.16
C ALA A 190 2.72 21.50 0.48
N ALA A 191 3.29 20.29 0.59
CA ALA A 191 4.69 20.08 0.99
C ALA A 191 5.71 20.32 -0.16
N GLY A 192 5.28 20.75 -1.34
CA GLY A 192 6.15 21.01 -2.49
C GLY A 192 6.59 19.72 -3.22
N LEU A 193 5.92 18.60 -2.99
CA LEU A 193 6.28 17.28 -3.53
C LEU A 193 5.34 16.79 -4.64
N GLY A 194 4.39 17.60 -5.11
CA GLY A 194 3.38 17.21 -6.07
C GLY A 194 3.93 16.62 -7.38
N GLN A 195 5.07 17.14 -7.87
CA GLN A 195 5.75 16.63 -9.07
C GLN A 195 6.33 15.20 -8.91
N PHE A 196 6.41 14.72 -7.68
CA PHE A 196 6.95 13.39 -7.35
C PHE A 196 5.87 12.35 -7.05
N VAL A 197 4.58 12.72 -7.12
CA VAL A 197 3.47 11.77 -7.06
C VAL A 197 3.35 11.06 -8.40
N ARG A 198 3.40 9.73 -8.42
CA ARG A 198 3.48 8.91 -9.63
C ARG A 198 2.29 7.99 -9.85
N HIS A 199 1.52 7.70 -8.80
CA HIS A 199 0.37 6.80 -8.84
C HIS A 199 -0.75 7.31 -7.93
N ARG A 200 -1.92 6.69 -8.02
CA ARG A 200 -3.07 6.91 -7.14
C ARG A 200 -2.74 6.58 -5.68
N THR A 201 -3.53 7.11 -4.76
CA THR A 201 -3.31 6.92 -3.31
C THR A 201 -3.64 5.52 -2.82
N GLY A 202 -4.38 4.71 -3.57
CA GLY A 202 -4.68 3.35 -3.14
C GLY A 202 -5.59 2.58 -4.07
N HIS A 203 -5.72 1.29 -3.80
CA HIS A 203 -6.55 0.39 -4.59
C HIS A 203 -7.44 -0.49 -3.72
N SER A 204 -8.46 -1.06 -4.35
CA SER A 204 -9.32 -2.06 -3.72
C SER A 204 -8.53 -3.30 -3.32
N LEU A 205 -8.83 -3.81 -2.14
CA LEU A 205 -8.52 -5.17 -1.72
C LEU A 205 -9.81 -5.99 -1.74
N SER A 206 -9.90 -6.99 -2.61
CA SER A 206 -11.06 -7.87 -2.68
C SER A 206 -10.65 -9.30 -3.07
N GLN A 207 -11.59 -10.22 -3.01
CA GLN A 207 -11.39 -11.59 -3.46
C GLN A 207 -10.96 -11.62 -4.94
N GLY A 208 -10.18 -12.63 -5.29
CA GLY A 208 -9.68 -12.84 -6.64
C GLY A 208 -8.18 -13.14 -6.68
N PRO A 209 -7.64 -13.49 -7.83
CA PRO A 209 -6.24 -13.90 -7.95
C PRO A 209 -5.26 -12.71 -7.84
N MET A 210 -5.73 -11.49 -8.04
CA MET A 210 -4.89 -10.29 -8.08
C MET A 210 -4.92 -9.53 -6.75
N VAL A 211 -3.82 -8.87 -6.42
CA VAL A 211 -3.71 -7.99 -5.25
C VAL A 211 -4.65 -6.80 -5.39
N HIS A 212 -4.64 -6.17 -6.57
CA HIS A 212 -5.57 -5.09 -6.90
C HIS A 212 -6.97 -5.66 -7.17
N GLY A 213 -7.89 -5.41 -6.26
CA GLY A 213 -9.26 -5.92 -6.32
C GLY A 213 -10.19 -5.09 -7.22
N ASN A 214 -11.46 -5.50 -7.24
CA ASN A 214 -12.47 -4.93 -8.15
C ASN A 214 -13.38 -3.86 -7.52
N GLY A 215 -13.11 -3.45 -6.28
CA GLY A 215 -13.84 -2.40 -5.57
C GLY A 215 -13.29 -1.00 -5.81
N MET A 216 -13.66 -0.07 -4.93
CA MET A 216 -13.24 1.33 -4.94
C MET A 216 -11.72 1.46 -4.85
N ASN A 217 -11.13 2.23 -5.78
CA ASN A 217 -9.76 2.73 -5.67
C ASN A 217 -9.76 4.15 -5.12
N LEU A 218 -8.70 4.56 -4.47
CA LEU A 218 -8.44 5.94 -4.10
C LEU A 218 -7.67 6.59 -5.26
N ASP A 219 -8.42 7.12 -6.23
CA ASP A 219 -7.83 7.53 -7.51
C ASP A 219 -8.52 8.77 -8.09
N SER A 220 -7.76 9.85 -8.21
CA SER A 220 -8.10 11.06 -8.96
C SER A 220 -6.97 11.46 -9.92
N LEU A 221 -5.96 10.59 -10.07
CA LEU A 221 -4.78 10.83 -10.89
C LEU A 221 -4.81 10.03 -12.20
N GLU A 222 -4.97 8.72 -12.11
CA GLU A 222 -5.01 7.82 -13.27
C GLU A 222 -6.42 7.76 -13.85
N THR A 223 -7.41 7.65 -12.95
CA THR A 223 -8.83 7.71 -13.27
C THR A 223 -9.56 8.57 -12.22
N MET A 224 -10.80 8.97 -12.52
CA MET A 224 -11.67 9.58 -11.53
C MET A 224 -12.54 8.48 -10.93
N ASP A 225 -12.11 7.86 -9.84
CA ASP A 225 -12.90 6.79 -9.20
C ASP A 225 -14.08 7.37 -8.43
N THR A 226 -15.26 7.23 -8.99
CA THR A 226 -16.52 7.75 -8.44
C THR A 226 -17.28 6.73 -7.61
N ARG A 227 -16.69 5.51 -7.39
CA ARG A 227 -17.32 4.49 -6.53
C ARG A 227 -17.37 4.95 -5.08
N LEU A 228 -18.43 4.55 -4.40
CA LEU A 228 -18.68 4.88 -3.01
C LEU A 228 -17.85 3.99 -2.06
N MET A 229 -17.44 4.55 -0.93
CA MET A 229 -16.95 3.76 0.20
C MET A 229 -18.13 3.05 0.86
N LEU A 230 -18.30 1.76 0.58
CA LEU A 230 -19.38 0.93 1.10
C LEU A 230 -18.94 0.15 2.34
N PRO A 231 -19.88 -0.18 3.26
CA PRO A 231 -19.60 -1.18 4.31
C PRO A 231 -19.21 -2.52 3.70
N GLY A 232 -18.25 -3.18 4.30
CA GLY A 232 -17.79 -4.51 3.89
C GLY A 232 -16.70 -4.53 2.83
N ILE A 233 -16.27 -3.40 2.26
CA ILE A 233 -15.13 -3.35 1.35
C ILE A 233 -13.81 -3.12 2.10
N GLY A 234 -12.70 -3.45 1.44
CA GLY A 234 -11.36 -3.08 1.89
C GLY A 234 -10.56 -2.42 0.78
N PHE A 235 -9.57 -1.61 1.19
CA PHE A 235 -8.68 -0.89 0.28
C PHE A 235 -7.36 -0.53 0.97
N THR A 236 -6.35 -0.21 0.16
CA THR A 236 -5.09 0.37 0.63
C THR A 236 -5.18 1.88 0.74
N ILE A 237 -4.38 2.48 1.62
CA ILE A 237 -4.02 3.90 1.60
C ILE A 237 -2.49 3.95 1.59
N GLU A 238 -1.92 4.25 0.44
CA GLU A 238 -0.49 4.09 0.15
C GLU A 238 0.11 5.27 -0.65
N PRO A 239 -0.12 6.52 -0.27
CA PRO A 239 0.48 7.61 -1.02
C PRO A 239 2.00 7.50 -1.06
N GLY A 240 2.59 7.97 -2.16
CA GLY A 240 4.03 7.97 -2.34
C GLY A 240 4.56 9.26 -2.96
N ALA A 241 5.85 9.53 -2.71
CA ALA A 241 6.62 10.58 -3.37
C ALA A 241 7.96 9.99 -3.84
N TYR A 242 8.24 10.06 -5.13
CA TYR A 242 9.32 9.35 -5.82
C TYR A 242 10.30 10.33 -6.43
N LEU A 243 11.32 10.69 -5.64
CA LEU A 243 12.42 11.55 -6.05
C LEU A 243 13.44 10.73 -6.85
N PRO A 244 14.30 11.36 -7.66
CA PRO A 244 15.34 10.64 -8.40
C PRO A 244 16.34 9.88 -7.49
N GLU A 245 16.57 10.40 -6.27
CA GLU A 245 17.57 9.84 -5.34
C GLU A 245 16.98 8.79 -4.42
N PHE A 246 15.69 8.88 -4.09
CA PHE A 246 14.95 7.94 -3.25
C PHE A 246 13.44 8.17 -3.33
N GLY A 247 12.67 7.13 -3.04
CA GLY A 247 11.23 7.18 -2.91
C GLY A 247 10.75 6.86 -1.51
N VAL A 248 9.60 7.40 -1.17
CA VAL A 248 8.87 7.08 0.05
C VAL A 248 7.46 6.68 -0.31
N ARG A 249 7.02 5.52 0.16
CA ARG A 249 5.62 5.09 0.21
C ARG A 249 5.33 4.63 1.64
N SER A 250 4.17 4.95 2.16
CA SER A 250 3.72 4.46 3.46
C SER A 250 2.31 3.96 3.33
N GLU A 251 2.11 2.70 3.63
CA GLU A 251 0.89 2.00 3.31
C GLU A 251 0.22 1.38 4.53
N ILE A 252 -1.11 1.45 4.52
CA ILE A 252 -2.00 0.78 5.46
C ILE A 252 -3.14 0.12 4.71
N ASN A 253 -3.68 -0.98 5.27
CA ASN A 253 -4.92 -1.57 4.81
C ASN A 253 -6.09 -1.11 5.67
N VAL A 254 -7.20 -0.82 5.04
CA VAL A 254 -8.43 -0.37 5.67
C VAL A 254 -9.57 -1.31 5.29
N TYR A 255 -10.34 -1.75 6.27
CA TYR A 255 -11.62 -2.44 6.10
C TYR A 255 -12.75 -1.54 6.61
N VAL A 256 -13.85 -1.45 5.88
CA VAL A 256 -15.02 -0.67 6.30
C VAL A 256 -15.99 -1.57 7.04
N ASP A 257 -15.88 -1.61 8.37
CA ASP A 257 -16.79 -2.34 9.24
C ASP A 257 -18.17 -1.68 9.24
N ALA A 258 -19.23 -2.48 9.19
CA ALA A 258 -20.61 -1.98 9.09
C ALA A 258 -21.08 -1.15 10.31
N GLU A 259 -20.46 -1.35 11.47
CA GLU A 259 -20.82 -0.63 12.70
C GLU A 259 -19.79 0.44 13.06
N LYS A 260 -18.49 0.10 12.94
CA LYS A 260 -17.36 0.94 13.37
C LYS A 260 -16.86 1.89 12.28
N GLY A 261 -17.18 1.59 11.01
CA GLY A 261 -16.67 2.31 9.85
C GLY A 261 -15.25 1.89 9.46
N PRO A 262 -14.47 2.79 8.82
CA PRO A 262 -13.11 2.49 8.37
C PRO A 262 -12.17 2.20 9.53
N ILE A 263 -11.68 0.96 9.61
CA ILE A 263 -10.71 0.47 10.58
C ILE A 263 -9.43 0.04 9.88
N VAL A 264 -8.29 0.39 10.45
CA VAL A 264 -6.99 -0.06 9.93
C VAL A 264 -6.76 -1.51 10.38
N THR A 265 -6.48 -2.39 9.42
CA THR A 265 -6.21 -3.82 9.67
C THR A 265 -4.73 -4.15 9.64
N SER A 266 -3.88 -3.15 9.50
CA SER A 266 -2.42 -3.25 9.36
C SER A 266 -1.67 -2.53 10.47
N GLY A 267 -0.35 -2.81 10.59
CA GLY A 267 0.57 -1.92 11.30
C GLY A 267 0.60 -0.54 10.66
N ILE A 268 0.77 0.51 11.46
CA ILE A 268 0.87 1.90 11.00
C ILE A 268 2.29 2.38 11.21
N GLN A 269 3.01 2.63 10.14
CA GLN A 269 4.33 3.24 10.23
C GLN A 269 4.20 4.72 10.62
N ARG A 270 4.83 5.12 11.72
CA ARG A 270 4.87 6.51 12.21
C ARG A 270 6.24 7.16 12.05
N GLU A 271 7.28 6.33 11.99
CA GLU A 271 8.69 6.72 11.89
C GLU A 271 9.40 5.81 10.91
N PRO A 272 10.42 6.27 10.17
CA PRO A 272 11.28 5.37 9.42
C PRO A 272 11.97 4.38 10.37
N ILE A 273 12.11 3.12 9.94
CA ILE A 273 12.83 2.12 10.72
C ILE A 273 14.32 2.49 10.73
N LEU A 274 14.93 2.53 11.92
CA LEU A 274 16.38 2.69 12.05
C LEU A 274 17.06 1.32 12.01
N ILE A 275 17.87 1.11 11.00
CA ILE A 275 18.62 -0.12 10.73
C ILE A 275 20.10 0.16 11.14
N ALA A 276 20.35 0.12 12.45
CA ALA A 276 21.68 0.39 13.03
C ALA A 276 22.10 -0.71 13.98
#